data_5e1337162bd3fd1d3a776fbb2176e4e8
#
_entry.id   5e1337162bd3fd1d3a776fbb2176e4e8
#
_cell.length_a   1.000
_cell.length_b   1.000
_cell.length_c   1.000
_cell.angle_alpha   90.00
_cell.angle_beta   90.00
_cell.angle_gamma   90.00
#
_symmetry.space_group_name_H-M   'P 1'
#
loop_
_entity.id
_entity.type
_entity.pdbx_description
1 polymer ?
#
loop_
_entity_poly.entity_id
_entity_poly.type
_entity_poly.pdbx_seq_one_letter_code
_entity_poly.pdbx_strand_id
1 'polypeptide(L)'
;MEVRGEMGRQKDGWANTIVVRVPEQYPNQLENGRQYHGFRKGVYMYPCDDLEMDRLDIFHRLITEEARVSDGLIYAPHSQNCRVLDLGCGTGIWAIDVANKYPDAFVLGVDLSPMQPAHYPKNCDFYAPWDYESPWASLGENAWDVIHLQMGCGSVGSWPSLYRRVFAHLRPGAWFEQVEIDFEPRCDDRSLENTALRRWYTVLKQATEQSMRPIAHSSRDTLRQLQDAGFVDIDHQVVGLPLNSWHQDAHEKKVGEWYNLALSESVETLTLAPLSRVFAWPVSEIQNIAREVKSEAFNPEIHAYNILHIYQARKPAAN
;
A
#
# COMPACT_ATOMS: atom_id res chain seq x y z
N MET A 1 24.58 13.93 -14.58
CA MET A 1 24.22 13.89 -16.00
C MET A 1 22.72 14.17 -16.07
N GLU A 2 22.33 15.34 -16.56
CA GLU A 2 20.91 15.70 -16.68
C GLU A 2 20.36 14.94 -17.89
N VAL A 3 19.49 13.97 -17.64
CA VAL A 3 18.68 13.37 -18.71
C VAL A 3 17.39 14.19 -18.78
N ARG A 4 17.33 15.10 -19.74
CA ARG A 4 16.08 15.76 -20.14
C ARG A 4 15.25 14.73 -20.90
N GLY A 5 14.31 14.10 -20.20
CA GLY A 5 13.19 13.44 -20.84
C GLY A 5 12.23 14.48 -21.37
N GLU A 6 12.34 14.84 -22.65
CA GLU A 6 11.33 15.62 -23.34
C GLU A 6 10.08 14.75 -23.50
N MET A 7 9.05 14.98 -22.68
CA MET A 7 7.70 14.55 -23.02
C MET A 7 7.19 15.44 -24.16
N GLY A 8 7.36 14.94 -25.38
CA GLY A 8 6.82 15.57 -26.58
C GLY A 8 5.35 15.25 -26.74
N ARG A 9 4.55 16.25 -26.61
CA ARG A 9 3.55 16.86 -27.49
C ARG A 9 2.40 17.45 -26.71
N GLN A 10 2.36 18.78 -26.78
CA GLN A 10 1.19 19.60 -26.54
C GLN A 10 -0.07 19.03 -27.20
N LYS A 11 -1.08 18.70 -26.37
CA LYS A 11 -2.47 19.04 -26.62
C LYS A 11 -3.03 19.55 -25.29
N ASP A 12 -3.41 20.82 -25.34
CA ASP A 12 -4.20 21.51 -24.34
C ASP A 12 -3.59 21.75 -22.93
N GLY A 13 -2.80 22.81 -22.79
CA GLY A 13 -2.77 23.64 -21.57
C GLY A 13 -2.01 23.13 -20.35
N TRP A 14 -1.32 21.98 -20.36
CA TRP A 14 -0.74 21.33 -19.17
C TRP A 14 0.79 21.17 -19.25
N ALA A 15 1.51 22.23 -19.61
CA ALA A 15 2.97 22.23 -19.60
C ALA A 15 3.51 22.60 -18.20
N ASN A 16 3.35 21.73 -17.22
CA ASN A 16 4.26 21.71 -16.08
C ASN A 16 5.23 20.54 -16.30
N THR A 17 6.40 20.86 -16.82
CA THR A 17 7.51 19.91 -16.94
C THR A 17 7.86 19.42 -15.54
N ILE A 18 7.47 18.19 -15.20
CA ILE A 18 7.99 17.52 -14.01
C ILE A 18 9.45 17.21 -14.33
N VAL A 19 10.36 17.99 -13.74
CA VAL A 19 11.81 17.74 -13.87
C VAL A 19 12.14 16.54 -12.98
N VAL A 20 12.12 15.35 -13.56
CA VAL A 20 12.61 14.14 -12.90
C VAL A 20 14.14 14.26 -12.79
N ARG A 21 14.65 14.64 -11.63
CA ARG A 21 16.06 14.42 -11.31
C ARG A 21 16.18 12.97 -10.88
N VAL A 22 16.73 12.12 -11.74
CA VAL A 22 17.20 10.78 -11.32
C VAL A 22 18.39 11.02 -10.41
N PRO A 23 18.29 10.74 -9.08
CA PRO A 23 19.43 10.85 -8.20
C PRO A 23 20.52 9.84 -8.63
N GLU A 24 21.78 10.09 -8.24
CA GLU A 24 22.86 9.10 -8.36
C GLU A 24 22.34 7.76 -7.81
N GLN A 25 22.67 6.66 -8.50
CA GLN A 25 22.16 5.32 -8.21
C GLN A 25 22.42 4.98 -6.74
N TYR A 26 21.34 4.80 -5.99
CA TYR A 26 21.41 4.22 -4.64
C TYR A 26 21.36 2.70 -4.79
N PRO A 27 22.50 2.00 -4.65
CA PRO A 27 22.52 0.55 -4.87
C PRO A 27 21.68 -0.16 -3.81
N ASN A 28 20.84 -1.09 -4.26
CA ASN A 28 20.11 -1.97 -3.37
C ASN A 28 21.06 -2.73 -2.45
N GLN A 29 20.57 -3.07 -1.26
CA GLN A 29 21.37 -3.74 -0.23
C GLN A 29 20.85 -5.14 -0.02
N LEU A 30 21.76 -6.10 0.02
CA LEU A 30 21.46 -7.47 0.39
C LEU A 30 21.57 -7.63 1.92
N GLU A 31 20.47 -8.03 2.56
CA GLU A 31 20.40 -8.29 4.00
C GLU A 31 19.55 -9.53 4.24
N ASN A 32 20.08 -10.50 4.96
CA ASN A 32 19.39 -11.76 5.29
C ASN A 32 18.80 -12.49 4.06
N GLY A 33 19.46 -12.41 2.92
CA GLY A 33 19.04 -13.05 1.67
C GLY A 33 17.98 -12.28 0.87
N ARG A 34 17.52 -11.12 1.33
CA ARG A 34 16.54 -10.25 0.65
C ARG A 34 17.21 -8.95 0.20
N GLN A 35 16.69 -8.35 -0.89
CA GLN A 35 17.14 -7.03 -1.36
C GLN A 35 16.26 -5.93 -0.79
N TYR A 36 16.93 -4.88 -0.26
CA TYR A 36 16.28 -3.67 0.24
C TYR A 36 16.78 -2.47 -0.55
N HIS A 37 15.90 -1.46 -0.76
CA HIS A 37 16.27 -0.26 -1.49
C HIS A 37 17.37 0.54 -0.79
N GLY A 38 18.27 1.14 -1.57
CA GLY A 38 19.37 1.96 -1.06
C GLY A 38 18.96 3.41 -0.76
N PHE A 39 17.92 3.90 -1.41
CA PHE A 39 17.38 5.24 -1.16
C PHE A 39 16.67 5.26 0.21
N ARG A 40 17.00 6.23 1.08
CA ARG A 40 16.48 6.28 2.46
C ARG A 40 16.76 5.00 3.26
N LYS A 41 17.98 4.47 3.15
CA LYS A 41 18.42 3.23 3.81
C LYS A 41 17.89 3.09 5.23
N GLY A 42 17.28 1.94 5.53
CA GLY A 42 16.82 1.55 6.86
C GLY A 42 15.52 2.22 7.33
N VAL A 43 14.98 3.17 6.57
CA VAL A 43 13.71 3.84 6.90
C VAL A 43 12.53 2.94 6.58
N TYR A 44 12.52 2.32 5.41
CA TYR A 44 11.52 1.32 5.01
C TYR A 44 12.04 -0.08 5.29
N MET A 45 11.20 -0.93 5.88
CA MET A 45 11.64 -2.24 6.38
C MET A 45 11.29 -3.41 5.49
N TYR A 46 10.60 -3.19 4.37
CA TYR A 46 10.23 -4.27 3.46
C TYR A 46 11.19 -4.32 2.26
N PRO A 47 11.41 -5.52 1.69
CA PRO A 47 12.31 -5.69 0.55
C PRO A 47 11.80 -5.01 -0.73
N CYS A 48 12.63 -5.08 -1.78
CA CYS A 48 12.30 -4.60 -3.14
C CYS A 48 12.78 -5.59 -4.22
N ASP A 49 12.78 -6.88 -3.90
CA ASP A 49 13.15 -7.98 -4.79
C ASP A 49 11.94 -8.59 -5.51
N ASP A 50 12.19 -9.55 -6.39
CA ASP A 50 11.15 -10.20 -7.20
C ASP A 50 10.07 -10.88 -6.33
N LEU A 51 10.45 -11.47 -5.18
CA LEU A 51 9.48 -12.06 -4.24
C LEU A 51 8.53 -11.02 -3.64
N GLU A 52 9.05 -9.82 -3.37
CA GLU A 52 8.20 -8.72 -2.91
C GLU A 52 7.28 -8.22 -4.02
N MET A 53 7.76 -8.14 -5.25
CA MET A 53 6.95 -7.76 -6.41
C MET A 53 5.79 -8.75 -6.60
N ASP A 54 6.07 -10.05 -6.60
CA ASP A 54 5.03 -11.10 -6.70
C ASP A 54 3.99 -10.98 -5.57
N ARG A 55 4.45 -10.72 -4.33
CA ARG A 55 3.56 -10.52 -3.18
C ARG A 55 2.63 -9.33 -3.36
N LEU A 56 3.14 -8.19 -3.83
CA LEU A 56 2.35 -6.99 -4.09
C LEU A 56 1.30 -7.22 -5.18
N ASP A 57 1.66 -7.92 -6.24
CA ASP A 57 0.76 -8.25 -7.34
C ASP A 57 -0.35 -9.24 -6.90
N ILE A 58 -0.06 -10.17 -6.00
CA ILE A 58 -1.07 -11.05 -5.38
C ILE A 58 -2.07 -10.22 -4.56
N PHE A 59 -1.60 -9.26 -3.76
CA PHE A 59 -2.51 -8.36 -3.01
C PHE A 59 -3.34 -7.47 -3.93
N HIS A 60 -2.75 -6.95 -5.00
CA HIS A 60 -3.49 -6.17 -5.99
C HIS A 60 -4.67 -6.99 -6.54
N ARG A 61 -4.41 -8.22 -6.97
CA ARG A 61 -5.45 -9.11 -7.48
C ARG A 61 -6.50 -9.45 -6.42
N LEU A 62 -6.09 -9.78 -5.21
CA LEU A 62 -7.01 -10.04 -4.10
C LEU A 62 -7.98 -8.85 -3.91
N ILE A 63 -7.46 -7.64 -3.82
CA ILE A 63 -8.25 -6.44 -3.51
C ILE A 63 -9.16 -6.04 -4.68
N THR A 64 -8.67 -6.14 -5.91
CA THR A 64 -9.39 -5.62 -7.09
C THR A 64 -10.33 -6.63 -7.74
N GLU A 65 -10.07 -7.92 -7.61
CA GLU A 65 -10.85 -8.96 -8.28
C GLU A 65 -11.67 -9.81 -7.30
N GLU A 66 -11.07 -10.25 -6.18
CA GLU A 66 -11.68 -11.27 -5.33
C GLU A 66 -12.44 -10.66 -4.14
N ALA A 67 -11.82 -9.77 -3.37
CA ALA A 67 -12.43 -9.11 -2.22
C ALA A 67 -13.05 -7.75 -2.57
N ARG A 68 -13.30 -7.49 -3.85
CA ARG A 68 -13.76 -6.19 -4.34
C ARG A 68 -15.13 -5.79 -3.81
N VAL A 69 -15.26 -4.53 -3.46
CA VAL A 69 -16.53 -3.92 -3.04
C VAL A 69 -17.24 -3.16 -4.18
N SER A 70 -16.54 -2.93 -5.30
CA SER A 70 -17.09 -2.24 -6.48
C SER A 70 -16.43 -2.76 -7.76
N ASP A 71 -17.04 -2.42 -8.92
CA ASP A 71 -16.46 -2.74 -10.24
C ASP A 71 -15.35 -1.77 -10.67
N GLY A 72 -15.05 -0.74 -9.83
CA GLY A 72 -14.04 0.27 -10.08
C GLY A 72 -12.67 -0.10 -9.50
N LEU A 73 -11.59 0.33 -10.16
CA LEU A 73 -10.25 0.35 -9.57
C LEU A 73 -10.07 1.57 -8.66
N ILE A 74 -10.76 2.65 -8.96
CA ILE A 74 -10.86 3.85 -8.14
C ILE A 74 -12.21 3.79 -7.44
N TYR A 75 -12.20 3.82 -6.12
CA TYR A 75 -13.41 3.78 -5.29
C TYR A 75 -14.08 5.15 -5.17
N ALA A 76 -13.26 6.20 -5.19
CA ALA A 76 -13.74 7.57 -5.07
C ALA A 76 -14.47 8.06 -6.33
N PRO A 77 -15.45 8.97 -6.21
CA PRO A 77 -16.05 9.64 -7.35
C PRO A 77 -15.00 10.37 -8.20
N HIS A 78 -14.96 10.10 -9.51
CA HIS A 78 -14.00 10.68 -10.43
C HIS A 78 -14.57 10.85 -11.84
N SER A 79 -13.92 11.70 -12.65
CA SER A 79 -14.18 11.84 -14.08
C SER A 79 -13.28 10.92 -14.91
N GLN A 80 -13.65 10.63 -16.16
CA GLN A 80 -12.86 9.79 -17.06
C GLN A 80 -11.48 10.40 -17.40
N ASN A 81 -11.35 11.72 -17.35
CA ASN A 81 -10.13 12.46 -17.63
C ASN A 81 -9.43 12.98 -16.35
N CYS A 82 -9.59 12.30 -15.24
CA CYS A 82 -9.02 12.70 -13.96
C CYS A 82 -7.48 12.59 -13.93
N ARG A 83 -6.87 13.35 -13.04
CA ARG A 83 -5.46 13.21 -12.68
C ARG A 83 -5.35 12.42 -11.39
N VAL A 84 -4.64 11.31 -11.46
CA VAL A 84 -4.48 10.35 -10.36
C VAL A 84 -3.03 10.31 -9.91
N LEU A 85 -2.82 10.39 -8.61
CA LEU A 85 -1.51 10.18 -7.97
C LEU A 85 -1.59 8.92 -7.11
N ASP A 86 -0.71 7.95 -7.39
CA ASP A 86 -0.60 6.70 -6.65
C ASP A 86 0.64 6.76 -5.74
N LEU A 87 0.42 6.76 -4.44
CA LEU A 87 1.46 6.89 -3.41
C LEU A 87 1.97 5.52 -2.96
N GLY A 88 3.26 5.25 -3.15
CA GLY A 88 3.83 3.94 -2.86
C GLY A 88 3.36 2.91 -3.88
N CYS A 89 3.45 3.24 -5.17
CA CYS A 89 2.88 2.45 -6.26
C CYS A 89 3.49 1.05 -6.42
N GLY A 90 4.58 0.71 -5.73
CA GLY A 90 5.23 -0.59 -5.78
C GLY A 90 5.59 -1.01 -7.21
N THR A 91 5.05 -2.14 -7.67
CA THR A 91 5.22 -2.64 -9.05
C THR A 91 4.59 -1.73 -10.11
N GLY A 92 3.70 -0.82 -9.71
CA GLY A 92 2.94 0.05 -10.59
C GLY A 92 1.71 -0.62 -11.19
N ILE A 93 1.38 -1.84 -10.81
CA ILE A 93 0.28 -2.62 -11.40
C ILE A 93 -1.06 -1.89 -11.29
N TRP A 94 -1.39 -1.31 -10.12
CA TRP A 94 -2.63 -0.55 -9.95
C TRP A 94 -2.67 0.70 -10.84
N ALA A 95 -1.58 1.47 -10.90
CA ALA A 95 -1.49 2.66 -11.75
C ALA A 95 -1.63 2.31 -13.25
N ILE A 96 -1.04 1.20 -13.67
CA ILE A 96 -1.14 0.68 -15.06
C ILE A 96 -2.58 0.26 -15.37
N ASP A 97 -3.24 -0.45 -14.46
CA ASP A 97 -4.62 -0.91 -14.65
C ASP A 97 -5.60 0.27 -14.71
N VAL A 98 -5.41 1.27 -13.84
CA VAL A 98 -6.18 2.54 -13.90
C VAL A 98 -5.98 3.24 -15.23
N ALA A 99 -4.73 3.37 -15.70
CA ALA A 99 -4.43 4.02 -16.96
C ALA A 99 -5.01 3.27 -18.18
N ASN A 100 -5.03 1.94 -18.15
CA ASN A 100 -5.66 1.12 -19.17
C ASN A 100 -7.20 1.26 -19.15
N LYS A 101 -7.80 1.29 -17.98
CA LYS A 101 -9.26 1.40 -17.80
C LYS A 101 -9.79 2.79 -18.15
N TYR A 102 -8.99 3.83 -17.89
CA TYR A 102 -9.35 5.24 -18.12
C TYR A 102 -8.33 5.91 -19.08
N PRO A 103 -8.45 5.71 -20.41
CA PRO A 103 -7.45 6.17 -21.37
C PRO A 103 -7.28 7.70 -21.43
N ASP A 104 -8.29 8.47 -20.99
CA ASP A 104 -8.25 9.92 -20.93
C ASP A 104 -7.71 10.47 -19.60
N ALA A 105 -7.51 9.60 -18.59
CA ALA A 105 -6.90 9.97 -17.32
C ALA A 105 -5.39 10.13 -17.48
N PHE A 106 -4.77 10.87 -16.56
CA PHE A 106 -3.32 10.88 -16.35
C PHE A 106 -3.00 10.28 -14.98
N VAL A 107 -2.16 9.24 -14.96
CA VAL A 107 -1.78 8.54 -13.74
C VAL A 107 -0.29 8.72 -13.48
N LEU A 108 0.07 9.12 -12.27
CA LEU A 108 1.46 9.18 -11.81
C LEU A 108 1.63 8.28 -10.59
N GLY A 109 2.46 7.25 -10.71
CA GLY A 109 2.89 6.44 -9.58
C GLY A 109 4.21 6.97 -9.00
N VAL A 110 4.30 7.00 -7.68
CA VAL A 110 5.54 7.39 -6.96
C VAL A 110 5.94 6.30 -5.96
N ASP A 111 7.23 5.97 -5.90
CA ASP A 111 7.74 4.93 -4.99
C ASP A 111 9.20 5.17 -4.58
N LEU A 112 9.62 4.58 -3.46
CA LEU A 112 11.01 4.56 -3.00
C LEU A 112 11.91 3.73 -3.91
N SER A 113 11.36 2.71 -4.56
CA SER A 113 12.09 1.75 -5.41
C SER A 113 11.68 1.83 -6.87
N PRO A 114 12.63 1.89 -7.80
CA PRO A 114 12.34 1.85 -9.24
C PRO A 114 12.10 0.40 -9.72
N MET A 115 11.03 -0.24 -9.22
CA MET A 115 10.66 -1.62 -9.56
C MET A 115 9.57 -1.72 -10.64
N GLN A 116 9.13 -0.58 -11.18
CA GLN A 116 8.08 -0.50 -12.17
C GLN A 116 8.56 -1.06 -13.53
N PRO A 117 7.68 -1.61 -14.37
CA PRO A 117 8.06 -2.19 -15.65
C PRO A 117 8.56 -1.12 -16.64
N ALA A 118 9.40 -1.52 -17.60
CA ALA A 118 9.91 -0.61 -18.64
C ALA A 118 8.86 -0.17 -19.67
N HIS A 119 7.71 -0.86 -19.72
CA HIS A 119 6.65 -0.63 -20.69
C HIS A 119 5.32 -0.49 -19.97
N TYR A 120 4.67 0.65 -20.13
CA TYR A 120 3.39 1.00 -19.51
C TYR A 120 2.57 1.93 -20.43
N PRO A 121 1.27 2.15 -20.17
CA PRO A 121 0.41 3.03 -20.99
C PRO A 121 0.96 4.45 -21.10
N LYS A 122 0.69 5.11 -22.24
CA LYS A 122 1.19 6.48 -22.50
C LYS A 122 0.63 7.57 -21.58
N ASN A 123 -0.48 7.29 -20.91
CA ASN A 123 -1.14 8.15 -19.93
C ASN A 123 -0.77 7.77 -18.48
N CYS A 124 0.20 6.88 -18.30
CA CYS A 124 0.80 6.54 -17.03
C CYS A 124 2.26 6.98 -17.01
N ASP A 125 2.76 7.39 -15.82
CA ASP A 125 4.17 7.70 -15.61
C ASP A 125 4.59 7.28 -14.20
N PHE A 126 5.89 7.08 -13.98
CA PHE A 126 6.43 6.70 -12.68
C PHE A 126 7.58 7.62 -12.27
N TYR A 127 7.58 8.00 -11.00
CA TYR A 127 8.65 8.78 -10.39
C TYR A 127 9.24 8.01 -9.21
N ALA A 128 10.31 7.27 -9.45
CA ALA A 128 11.07 6.51 -8.46
C ALA A 128 12.58 6.66 -8.73
N PRO A 129 13.44 6.74 -7.69
CA PRO A 129 13.10 6.74 -6.28
C PRO A 129 12.53 8.08 -5.79
N TRP A 130 11.42 8.03 -5.05
CA TRP A 130 10.81 9.20 -4.44
C TRP A 130 10.11 8.83 -3.13
N ASP A 131 10.23 9.69 -2.14
CA ASP A 131 9.69 9.45 -0.80
C ASP A 131 8.48 10.35 -0.54
N TYR A 132 7.29 9.78 -0.42
CA TYR A 132 6.05 10.51 -0.15
C TYR A 132 6.01 11.17 1.24
N GLU A 133 6.95 10.86 2.13
CA GLU A 133 7.13 11.58 3.39
C GLU A 133 8.02 12.83 3.23
N SER A 134 8.69 12.98 2.08
CA SER A 134 9.43 14.20 1.71
C SER A 134 8.49 15.32 1.23
N PRO A 135 8.94 16.58 1.12
CA PRO A 135 8.14 17.65 0.54
C PRO A 135 7.72 17.36 -0.92
N TRP A 136 6.47 17.68 -1.27
CA TRP A 136 5.87 17.39 -2.58
C TRP A 136 5.92 18.57 -3.57
N ALA A 137 6.89 19.47 -3.46
CA ALA A 137 6.98 20.68 -4.30
C ALA A 137 6.91 20.39 -5.80
N SER A 138 7.42 19.24 -6.25
CA SER A 138 7.39 18.83 -7.66
C SER A 138 6.05 18.29 -8.14
N LEU A 139 5.13 17.93 -7.22
CA LEU A 139 3.85 17.32 -7.57
C LEU A 139 2.71 18.32 -7.75
N GLY A 140 2.95 19.61 -7.44
CA GLY A 140 1.99 20.71 -7.59
C GLY A 140 0.87 20.69 -6.54
N GLU A 141 0.64 21.84 -5.89
CA GLU A 141 -0.51 22.05 -5.01
C GLU A 141 -1.80 22.15 -5.83
N ASN A 142 -2.93 21.64 -5.29
CA ASN A 142 -4.23 21.61 -5.95
C ASN A 142 -4.17 21.04 -7.39
N ALA A 143 -3.39 19.99 -7.62
CA ALA A 143 -3.11 19.46 -8.95
C ALA A 143 -3.79 18.12 -9.25
N TRP A 144 -4.32 17.42 -8.24
CA TRP A 144 -4.80 16.03 -8.35
C TRP A 144 -6.30 15.94 -8.10
N ASP A 145 -6.97 15.11 -8.90
CA ASP A 145 -8.41 14.81 -8.78
C ASP A 145 -8.66 13.60 -7.87
N VAL A 146 -7.69 12.66 -7.88
CA VAL A 146 -7.67 11.51 -6.96
C VAL A 146 -6.24 11.33 -6.48
N ILE A 147 -6.05 11.12 -5.18
CA ILE A 147 -4.80 10.61 -4.61
C ILE A 147 -5.12 9.26 -3.99
N HIS A 148 -4.41 8.23 -4.40
CA HIS A 148 -4.55 6.85 -3.94
C HIS A 148 -3.39 6.45 -3.04
N LEU A 149 -3.66 5.67 -2.00
CA LEU A 149 -2.67 5.01 -1.16
C LEU A 149 -3.18 3.61 -0.81
N GLN A 150 -2.38 2.59 -1.09
CA GLN A 150 -2.69 1.21 -0.72
C GLN A 150 -1.59 0.62 0.16
N MET A 151 -1.97 -0.04 1.27
CA MET A 151 -1.08 -0.75 2.19
C MET A 151 0.03 0.14 2.77
N GLY A 152 -0.33 1.32 3.26
CA GLY A 152 0.59 2.26 3.89
C GLY A 152 1.01 1.89 5.32
N CYS A 153 0.28 1.00 6.02
CA CYS A 153 0.66 0.51 7.34
C CYS A 153 2.02 -0.18 7.31
N GLY A 154 2.88 0.11 8.29
CA GLY A 154 4.27 -0.35 8.31
C GLY A 154 5.25 0.49 7.47
N SER A 155 4.75 1.42 6.64
CA SER A 155 5.59 2.31 5.83
C SER A 155 5.45 3.79 6.18
N VAL A 156 4.29 4.23 6.68
CA VAL A 156 4.03 5.62 7.05
C VAL A 156 4.47 5.89 8.50
N GLY A 157 5.38 6.85 8.68
CA GLY A 157 5.84 7.29 10.01
C GLY A 157 4.92 8.31 10.67
N SER A 158 4.18 9.09 9.89
CA SER A 158 3.25 10.10 10.42
C SER A 158 2.02 10.29 9.55
N TRP A 159 0.96 9.56 9.86
CA TRP A 159 -0.34 9.67 9.19
C TRP A 159 -0.90 11.11 9.17
N PRO A 160 -0.91 11.88 10.30
CA PRO A 160 -1.38 13.26 10.26
C PRO A 160 -0.59 14.15 9.31
N SER A 161 0.72 13.92 9.17
CA SER A 161 1.56 14.68 8.25
C SER A 161 1.28 14.30 6.79
N LEU A 162 1.08 13.02 6.51
CA LEU A 162 0.72 12.53 5.18
C LEU A 162 -0.65 13.08 4.75
N TYR A 163 -1.67 12.99 5.60
CA TYR A 163 -3.02 13.50 5.28
C TYR A 163 -3.03 15.00 4.99
N ARG A 164 -2.27 15.82 5.73
CA ARG A 164 -2.13 17.25 5.42
C ARG A 164 -1.47 17.50 4.06
N ARG A 165 -0.47 16.69 3.67
CA ARG A 165 0.15 16.79 2.33
C ARG A 165 -0.82 16.40 1.23
N VAL A 166 -1.50 15.26 1.40
CA VAL A 166 -2.55 14.82 0.48
C VAL A 166 -3.60 15.92 0.30
N PHE A 167 -4.11 16.48 1.40
CA PHE A 167 -5.09 17.56 1.38
C PHE A 167 -4.59 18.78 0.60
N ALA A 168 -3.34 19.21 0.81
CA ALA A 168 -2.77 20.36 0.12
C ALA A 168 -2.67 20.16 -1.40
N HIS A 169 -2.41 18.92 -1.85
CA HIS A 169 -2.17 18.60 -3.26
C HIS A 169 -3.43 18.22 -4.03
N LEU A 170 -4.51 17.84 -3.36
CA LEU A 170 -5.81 17.65 -3.97
C LEU A 170 -6.42 18.99 -4.42
N ARG A 171 -7.10 18.99 -5.56
CA ARG A 171 -7.98 20.09 -5.96
C ARG A 171 -9.15 20.27 -5.01
N PRO A 172 -9.71 21.47 -4.87
CA PRO A 172 -11.01 21.62 -4.18
C PRO A 172 -12.06 20.72 -4.81
N GLY A 173 -12.79 19.98 -3.98
CA GLY A 173 -13.79 18.99 -4.39
C GLY A 173 -13.24 17.61 -4.76
N ALA A 174 -11.92 17.43 -4.84
CA ALA A 174 -11.25 16.18 -5.18
C ALA A 174 -11.15 15.20 -4.00
N TRP A 175 -10.74 13.96 -4.28
CA TRP A 175 -10.85 12.84 -3.35
C TRP A 175 -9.49 12.21 -3.02
N PHE A 176 -9.35 11.81 -1.78
CA PHE A 176 -8.36 10.85 -1.31
C PHE A 176 -9.01 9.51 -1.10
N GLU A 177 -8.35 8.44 -1.51
CA GLU A 177 -8.73 7.08 -1.16
C GLU A 177 -7.56 6.33 -0.54
N GLN A 178 -7.87 5.55 0.47
CA GLN A 178 -6.89 4.74 1.21
C GLN A 178 -7.41 3.34 1.39
N VAL A 179 -6.58 2.36 1.06
CA VAL A 179 -6.89 0.94 1.19
C VAL A 179 -5.88 0.29 2.12
N GLU A 180 -6.33 -0.25 3.26
CA GLU A 180 -5.46 -0.83 4.28
C GLU A 180 -5.93 -2.21 4.71
N ILE A 181 -4.99 -3.12 4.91
CA ILE A 181 -5.27 -4.37 5.60
C ILE A 181 -4.85 -4.24 7.06
N ASP A 182 -5.81 -4.43 7.96
CA ASP A 182 -5.51 -4.61 9.37
C ASP A 182 -5.11 -6.07 9.61
N PHE A 183 -3.80 -6.27 9.78
CA PHE A 183 -3.22 -7.59 10.01
C PHE A 183 -3.48 -8.15 11.41
N GLU A 184 -4.20 -7.44 12.29
CA GLU A 184 -4.62 -8.01 13.56
C GLU A 184 -5.58 -9.18 13.34
N PRO A 185 -5.19 -10.42 13.66
CA PRO A 185 -6.05 -11.55 13.40
C PRO A 185 -7.22 -11.59 14.41
N ARG A 186 -8.42 -11.79 13.88
CA ARG A 186 -9.68 -11.90 14.62
C ARG A 186 -10.31 -13.26 14.43
N CYS A 187 -11.13 -13.66 15.36
CA CYS A 187 -12.05 -14.79 15.23
C CYS A 187 -13.28 -14.56 16.11
N ASP A 188 -14.40 -15.17 15.75
CA ASP A 188 -15.65 -15.10 16.53
C ASP A 188 -15.81 -16.27 17.50
N ASP A 189 -14.82 -17.18 17.49
CA ASP A 189 -14.73 -18.32 18.39
C ASP A 189 -13.36 -18.34 19.11
N ARG A 190 -12.95 -19.49 19.64
CA ARG A 190 -11.68 -19.63 20.33
C ARG A 190 -10.56 -20.24 19.48
N SER A 191 -10.78 -20.43 18.19
CA SER A 191 -9.83 -21.10 17.30
C SER A 191 -8.48 -20.39 17.19
N LEU A 192 -8.44 -19.09 17.49
CA LEU A 192 -7.22 -18.26 17.47
C LEU A 192 -6.42 -18.32 18.78
N GLU A 193 -6.97 -18.92 19.86
CA GLU A 193 -6.28 -18.97 21.14
C GLU A 193 -5.01 -19.85 21.06
N ASN A 194 -3.89 -19.34 21.61
CA ASN A 194 -2.58 -20.01 21.64
C ASN A 194 -1.94 -20.31 20.26
N THR A 195 -2.39 -19.67 19.20
CA THR A 195 -1.82 -19.82 17.85
C THR A 195 -0.50 -19.08 17.67
N ALA A 196 0.33 -19.55 16.75
CA ALA A 196 1.53 -18.85 16.29
C ALA A 196 1.17 -17.55 15.57
N LEU A 197 0.06 -17.54 14.83
CA LEU A 197 -0.47 -16.35 14.14
C LEU A 197 -0.67 -15.18 15.11
N ARG A 198 -1.29 -15.42 16.27
CA ARG A 198 -1.50 -14.37 17.28
C ARG A 198 -0.20 -13.91 17.92
N ARG A 199 0.72 -14.84 18.21
CA ARG A 199 2.05 -14.51 18.74
C ARG A 199 2.85 -13.71 17.75
N TRP A 200 2.86 -14.12 16.49
CA TRP A 200 3.54 -13.42 15.39
C TRP A 200 3.07 -11.98 15.25
N TYR A 201 1.76 -11.76 15.15
CA TYR A 201 1.24 -10.39 15.03
C TYR A 201 1.63 -9.53 16.24
N THR A 202 1.60 -10.08 17.45
CA THR A 202 1.98 -9.35 18.67
C THR A 202 3.43 -8.84 18.61
N VAL A 203 4.38 -9.70 18.21
CA VAL A 203 5.80 -9.32 18.11
C VAL A 203 6.04 -8.38 16.93
N LEU A 204 5.39 -8.61 15.78
CA LEU A 204 5.47 -7.74 14.61
C LEU A 204 4.97 -6.33 14.93
N LYS A 205 3.82 -6.22 15.59
CA LYS A 205 3.26 -4.95 16.06
C LYS A 205 4.25 -4.20 16.94
N GLN A 206 4.81 -4.86 17.95
CA GLN A 206 5.79 -4.24 18.84
C GLN A 206 7.04 -3.75 18.11
N ALA A 207 7.59 -4.55 17.18
CA ALA A 207 8.77 -4.19 16.42
C ALA A 207 8.51 -2.97 15.52
N THR A 208 7.37 -2.95 14.83
CA THR A 208 7.00 -1.86 13.92
C THR A 208 6.63 -0.58 14.66
N GLU A 209 6.02 -0.67 15.85
CA GLU A 209 5.81 0.48 16.75
C GLU A 209 7.14 1.08 17.23
N GLN A 210 8.10 0.25 17.64
CA GLN A 210 9.43 0.73 18.03
C GLN A 210 10.22 1.35 16.89
N SER A 211 9.99 0.90 15.67
CA SER A 211 10.59 1.51 14.48
C SER A 211 9.90 2.79 14.03
N MET A 212 8.88 3.27 14.75
CA MET A 212 8.05 4.42 14.41
C MET A 212 7.29 4.30 13.08
N ARG A 213 7.05 3.06 12.62
CA ARG A 213 6.28 2.73 11.41
C ARG A 213 5.34 1.57 11.70
N PRO A 214 4.28 1.83 12.50
CA PRO A 214 3.40 0.77 12.99
C PRO A 214 2.67 0.05 11.86
N ILE A 215 2.68 -1.28 11.91
CA ILE A 215 1.84 -2.13 11.06
C ILE A 215 0.38 -2.13 11.51
N ALA A 216 0.16 -1.83 12.79
CA ALA A 216 -1.17 -1.80 13.37
C ALA A 216 -2.01 -0.69 12.75
N HIS A 217 -3.22 -1.05 12.34
CA HIS A 217 -4.22 -0.12 11.82
C HIS A 217 -5.26 0.23 12.88
N SER A 218 -5.73 1.46 12.88
CA SER A 218 -6.82 1.94 13.74
C SER A 218 -7.81 2.77 12.90
N SER A 219 -8.93 2.17 12.54
CA SER A 219 -9.98 2.87 11.76
C SER A 219 -10.50 4.12 12.48
N ARG A 220 -10.62 4.07 13.80
CA ARG A 220 -11.03 5.22 14.61
C ARG A 220 -10.05 6.39 14.49
N ASP A 221 -8.74 6.09 14.56
CA ASP A 221 -7.71 7.12 14.46
C ASP A 221 -7.60 7.65 13.04
N THR A 222 -7.70 6.79 12.03
CA THR A 222 -7.74 7.19 10.61
C THR A 222 -8.87 8.17 10.34
N LEU A 223 -10.11 7.85 10.72
CA LEU A 223 -11.27 8.72 10.53
C LEU A 223 -11.09 10.08 11.22
N ARG A 224 -10.63 10.08 12.48
CA ARG A 224 -10.36 11.31 13.22
C ARG A 224 -9.27 12.16 12.54
N GLN A 225 -8.15 11.55 12.16
CA GLN A 225 -7.01 12.26 11.55
C GLN A 225 -7.33 12.81 10.15
N LEU A 226 -8.19 12.13 9.37
CA LEU A 226 -8.73 12.66 8.12
C LEU A 226 -9.59 13.91 8.37
N GLN A 227 -10.48 13.87 9.37
CA GLN A 227 -11.28 15.03 9.78
C GLN A 227 -10.39 16.19 10.25
N ASP A 228 -9.38 15.90 11.09
CA ASP A 228 -8.41 16.90 11.60
C ASP A 228 -7.56 17.52 10.47
N ALA A 229 -7.34 16.80 9.36
CA ALA A 229 -6.69 17.32 8.17
C ALA A 229 -7.60 18.21 7.31
N GLY A 230 -8.91 18.26 7.59
CA GLY A 230 -9.89 19.09 6.91
C GLY A 230 -10.76 18.38 5.87
N PHE A 231 -10.65 17.05 5.75
CA PHE A 231 -11.50 16.26 4.85
C PHE A 231 -12.95 16.22 5.33
N VAL A 232 -13.87 16.15 4.37
CA VAL A 232 -15.31 16.02 4.55
C VAL A 232 -15.83 14.82 3.75
N ASP A 233 -17.09 14.47 3.90
CA ASP A 233 -17.76 13.36 3.19
C ASP A 233 -16.90 12.06 3.26
N ILE A 234 -16.46 11.74 4.46
CA ILE A 234 -15.61 10.57 4.69
C ILE A 234 -16.49 9.33 4.71
N ASP A 235 -16.31 8.43 3.73
CA ASP A 235 -16.89 7.09 3.70
C ASP A 235 -15.83 6.05 4.15
N HIS A 236 -16.30 5.00 4.82
CA HIS A 236 -15.45 3.92 5.30
C HIS A 236 -16.16 2.59 5.13
N GLN A 237 -15.62 1.75 4.27
CA GLN A 237 -16.10 0.41 4.02
C GLN A 237 -15.14 -0.62 4.60
N VAL A 238 -15.66 -1.76 4.99
CA VAL A 238 -14.88 -2.87 5.55
C VAL A 238 -15.26 -4.18 4.88
N VAL A 239 -14.24 -5.02 4.61
CA VAL A 239 -14.41 -6.36 4.05
C VAL A 239 -13.65 -7.34 4.92
N GLY A 240 -14.30 -8.43 5.31
CA GLY A 240 -13.64 -9.55 5.98
C GLY A 240 -12.73 -10.29 4.99
N LEU A 241 -11.54 -10.63 5.43
CA LEU A 241 -10.61 -11.47 4.69
C LEU A 241 -10.40 -12.78 5.47
N PRO A 242 -11.17 -13.84 5.21
CA PRO A 242 -10.97 -15.14 5.85
C PRO A 242 -9.53 -15.62 5.62
N LEU A 243 -8.90 -16.18 6.66
CA LEU A 243 -7.50 -16.60 6.61
C LEU A 243 -7.26 -17.79 5.66
N ASN A 244 -8.30 -18.56 5.43
CA ASN A 244 -8.31 -19.74 4.55
C ASN A 244 -9.77 -20.05 4.13
N SER A 245 -10.02 -21.19 3.51
CA SER A 245 -11.34 -21.60 3.00
C SER A 245 -12.32 -22.13 4.07
N TRP A 246 -12.20 -21.71 5.35
CA TRP A 246 -13.08 -22.16 6.43
C TRP A 246 -14.53 -21.67 6.32
N HIS A 247 -14.77 -20.55 5.66
CA HIS A 247 -16.09 -19.95 5.55
C HIS A 247 -17.06 -20.84 4.75
N GLN A 248 -18.36 -20.78 5.04
CA GLN A 248 -19.36 -21.63 4.34
C GLN A 248 -19.78 -21.08 2.98
N ASP A 249 -19.78 -19.76 2.81
CA ASP A 249 -20.09 -19.10 1.56
C ASP A 249 -18.99 -19.36 0.51
N ALA A 250 -19.37 -19.60 -0.75
CA ALA A 250 -18.44 -19.96 -1.81
C ALA A 250 -17.53 -18.79 -2.24
N HIS A 251 -18.05 -17.56 -2.19
CA HIS A 251 -17.26 -16.37 -2.49
C HIS A 251 -16.23 -16.12 -1.39
N GLU A 252 -16.65 -16.17 -0.12
CA GLU A 252 -15.76 -16.00 1.04
C GLU A 252 -14.67 -17.08 1.10
N LYS A 253 -14.98 -18.32 0.68
CA LYS A 253 -13.96 -19.36 0.52
C LYS A 253 -12.90 -18.96 -0.48
N LYS A 254 -13.31 -18.44 -1.62
CA LYS A 254 -12.38 -18.01 -2.68
C LYS A 254 -11.55 -16.82 -2.23
N VAL A 255 -12.14 -15.84 -1.58
CA VAL A 255 -11.42 -14.73 -0.94
C VAL A 255 -10.39 -15.28 0.05
N GLY A 256 -10.79 -16.25 0.89
CA GLY A 256 -9.91 -16.88 1.85
C GLY A 256 -8.74 -17.64 1.23
N GLU A 257 -8.93 -18.31 0.08
CA GLU A 257 -7.85 -18.97 -0.66
C GLU A 257 -6.81 -17.97 -1.18
N TRP A 258 -7.28 -16.87 -1.78
CA TRP A 258 -6.39 -15.80 -2.25
C TRP A 258 -5.70 -15.07 -1.11
N TYR A 259 -6.44 -14.78 -0.03
CA TYR A 259 -5.84 -14.13 1.13
C TYR A 259 -4.83 -15.04 1.84
N ASN A 260 -5.08 -16.35 1.92
CA ASN A 260 -4.11 -17.32 2.43
C ASN A 260 -2.80 -17.26 1.67
N LEU A 261 -2.86 -17.25 0.33
CA LEU A 261 -1.68 -17.12 -0.52
C LEU A 261 -0.95 -15.80 -0.23
N ALA A 262 -1.67 -14.67 -0.26
CA ALA A 262 -1.10 -13.35 0.00
C ALA A 262 -0.44 -13.25 1.38
N LEU A 263 -1.09 -13.74 2.43
CA LEU A 263 -0.55 -13.73 3.78
C LEU A 263 0.67 -14.66 3.89
N SER A 264 0.60 -15.86 3.32
CA SER A 264 1.70 -16.83 3.36
C SER A 264 2.99 -16.28 2.75
N GLU A 265 2.88 -15.54 1.64
CA GLU A 265 4.03 -14.85 1.04
C GLU A 265 4.47 -13.61 1.84
N SER A 266 3.59 -13.09 2.70
CA SER A 266 3.86 -11.88 3.49
C SER A 266 4.55 -12.14 4.83
N VAL A 267 4.30 -13.27 5.47
CA VAL A 267 4.73 -13.53 6.86
C VAL A 267 6.22 -13.30 7.05
N GLU A 268 7.07 -13.91 6.22
CA GLU A 268 8.53 -13.73 6.32
C GLU A 268 8.96 -12.32 5.92
N THR A 269 8.39 -11.79 4.84
CA THR A 269 8.67 -10.45 4.31
C THR A 269 8.38 -9.35 5.34
N LEU A 270 7.22 -9.41 5.99
CA LEU A 270 6.83 -8.42 7.01
C LEU A 270 7.62 -8.56 8.31
N THR A 271 8.23 -9.72 8.54
CA THR A 271 8.84 -10.06 9.83
C THR A 271 10.35 -9.89 9.85
N LEU A 272 11.03 -10.20 8.73
CA LEU A 272 12.48 -10.38 8.69
C LEU A 272 13.25 -9.13 9.15
N ALA A 273 13.06 -8.00 8.51
CA ALA A 273 13.76 -6.78 8.89
C ALA A 273 13.25 -6.17 10.21
N PRO A 274 11.94 -6.08 10.49
CA PRO A 274 11.49 -5.59 11.79
C PRO A 274 12.06 -6.36 12.98
N LEU A 275 12.01 -7.69 12.98
CA LEU A 275 12.50 -8.45 14.13
C LEU A 275 14.02 -8.53 14.20
N SER A 276 14.72 -8.64 13.05
CA SER A 276 16.18 -8.68 13.07
C SER A 276 16.80 -7.33 13.41
N ARG A 277 16.25 -6.22 12.90
CA ARG A 277 16.82 -4.88 13.14
C ARG A 277 16.44 -4.30 14.50
N VAL A 278 15.18 -4.51 14.96
CA VAL A 278 14.68 -3.92 16.19
C VAL A 278 15.00 -4.78 17.41
N PHE A 279 14.80 -6.09 17.31
CA PHE A 279 14.96 -7.02 18.43
C PHE A 279 16.21 -7.90 18.34
N ALA A 280 16.98 -7.76 17.25
CA ALA A 280 18.16 -8.60 16.99
C ALA A 280 17.85 -10.11 17.00
N TRP A 281 16.64 -10.51 16.59
CA TRP A 281 16.31 -11.92 16.49
C TRP A 281 17.14 -12.62 15.43
N PRO A 282 17.64 -13.84 15.72
CA PRO A 282 18.28 -14.68 14.72
C PRO A 282 17.33 -14.99 13.56
N VAL A 283 17.84 -14.99 12.33
CA VAL A 283 17.04 -15.32 11.13
C VAL A 283 16.34 -16.67 11.26
N SER A 284 17.00 -17.67 11.88
CA SER A 284 16.42 -19.00 12.11
C SER A 284 15.18 -18.97 13.00
N GLU A 285 15.12 -18.11 14.01
CA GLU A 285 13.94 -17.95 14.87
C GLU A 285 12.80 -17.27 14.11
N ILE A 286 13.13 -16.25 13.30
CA ILE A 286 12.16 -15.56 12.44
C ILE A 286 11.55 -16.56 11.43
N GLN A 287 12.38 -17.38 10.80
CA GLN A 287 11.92 -18.39 9.87
C GLN A 287 11.11 -19.51 10.55
N ASN A 288 11.41 -19.82 11.81
CA ASN A 288 10.61 -20.78 12.57
C ASN A 288 9.19 -20.26 12.83
N ILE A 289 9.05 -19.05 13.37
CA ILE A 289 7.71 -18.48 13.61
C ILE A 289 6.95 -18.29 12.29
N ALA A 290 7.63 -17.91 11.20
CA ALA A 290 7.00 -17.79 9.89
C ALA A 290 6.45 -19.13 9.37
N ARG A 291 7.19 -20.23 9.55
CA ARG A 291 6.71 -21.58 9.18
C ARG A 291 5.52 -22.03 10.04
N GLU A 292 5.55 -21.76 11.34
CA GLU A 292 4.41 -22.06 12.21
C GLU A 292 3.16 -21.31 11.76
N VAL A 293 3.27 -20.00 11.50
CA VAL A 293 2.15 -19.16 11.01
C VAL A 293 1.62 -19.66 9.67
N LYS A 294 2.50 -19.96 8.71
CA LYS A 294 2.10 -20.52 7.41
C LYS A 294 1.34 -21.84 7.59
N SER A 295 1.83 -22.74 8.44
CA SER A 295 1.14 -24.00 8.73
C SER A 295 -0.25 -23.80 9.35
N GLU A 296 -0.39 -22.87 10.28
CA GLU A 296 -1.68 -22.52 10.90
C GLU A 296 -2.62 -21.82 9.91
N ALA A 297 -2.09 -20.99 9.02
CA ALA A 297 -2.89 -20.32 8.00
C ALA A 297 -3.61 -21.30 7.05
N PHE A 298 -3.05 -22.49 6.83
CA PHE A 298 -3.69 -23.56 6.04
C PHE A 298 -4.63 -24.45 6.86
N ASN A 299 -4.70 -24.30 8.17
CA ASN A 299 -5.55 -25.13 9.02
C ASN A 299 -7.02 -24.63 9.00
N PRO A 300 -7.98 -25.37 8.42
CA PRO A 300 -9.36 -24.94 8.30
C PRO A 300 -10.11 -24.90 9.65
N GLU A 301 -9.55 -25.48 10.72
CA GLU A 301 -10.10 -25.39 12.08
C GLU A 301 -9.80 -24.04 12.75
N ILE A 302 -8.92 -23.20 12.15
CA ILE A 302 -8.66 -21.84 12.61
C ILE A 302 -9.53 -20.88 11.78
N HIS A 303 -10.62 -20.42 12.39
CA HIS A 303 -11.61 -19.55 11.75
C HIS A 303 -11.21 -18.06 11.85
N ALA A 304 -9.93 -17.80 11.66
CA ALA A 304 -9.40 -16.44 11.72
C ALA A 304 -9.70 -15.65 10.44
N TYR A 305 -9.78 -14.32 10.60
CA TYR A 305 -9.90 -13.36 9.52
C TYR A 305 -9.16 -12.07 9.87
N ASN A 306 -8.77 -11.33 8.84
CA ASN A 306 -8.32 -9.95 8.92
C ASN A 306 -9.38 -9.02 8.30
N ILE A 307 -9.14 -7.72 8.34
CA ILE A 307 -10.09 -6.73 7.80
C ILE A 307 -9.39 -5.87 6.77
N LEU A 308 -9.99 -5.77 5.59
CA LEU A 308 -9.67 -4.78 4.59
C LEU A 308 -10.52 -3.54 4.85
N HIS A 309 -9.87 -2.38 4.96
CA HIS A 309 -10.48 -1.07 5.14
C HIS A 309 -10.32 -0.25 3.88
N ILE A 310 -11.40 0.36 3.40
CA ILE A 310 -11.41 1.27 2.25
C ILE A 310 -11.99 2.60 2.72
N TYR A 311 -11.20 3.65 2.61
CA TYR A 311 -11.59 5.01 2.96
C TYR A 311 -11.66 5.87 1.71
N GLN A 312 -12.69 6.71 1.64
CA GLN A 312 -12.82 7.78 0.68
C GLN A 312 -13.03 9.08 1.46
N ALA A 313 -12.29 10.12 1.14
CA ALA A 313 -12.36 11.39 1.86
C ALA A 313 -12.22 12.56 0.89
N ARG A 314 -13.15 13.51 0.93
CA ARG A 314 -13.20 14.62 -0.03
C ARG A 314 -12.58 15.89 0.56
N LYS A 315 -11.77 16.58 -0.24
CA LYS A 315 -11.39 17.96 0.05
C LYS A 315 -12.58 18.87 -0.23
N PRO A 316 -13.00 19.79 0.68
CA PRO A 316 -14.08 20.73 0.41
C PRO A 316 -13.92 21.45 -0.93
N ALA A 317 -15.05 21.73 -1.61
CA ALA A 317 -15.04 22.60 -2.78
C ALA A 317 -14.57 24.01 -2.38
N ALA A 318 -14.00 24.76 -3.33
CA ALA A 318 -13.73 26.17 -3.10
C ALA A 318 -15.08 26.92 -2.99
N ASN A 319 -15.20 27.78 -1.99
CA ASN A 319 -16.36 28.68 -1.85
C ASN A 319 -16.40 29.70 -2.98
#